data_f0961cc77d8fdeaece773a1058221623
#
_entry.id   f0961cc77d8fdeaece773a1058221623
#
_cell.length_a   1.000
_cell.length_b   1.000
_cell.length_c   1.000
_cell.angle_alpha   90.00
_cell.angle_beta   90.00
_cell.angle_gamma   90.00
#
_symmetry.space_group_name_H-M   'P 1'
#
loop_
_entity.id
_entity.type
_entity.pdbx_description
1 polymer ?
#
loop_
_entity_poly.entity_id
_entity_poly.type
_entity_poly.pdbx_seq_one_letter_code
_entity_poly.pdbx_strand_id
1 'polypeptide(L)'
;MEVTPMAGTPAALIHPSRIPNRWLQLIAGIVAMMAIANLQYAWTLFTKPIQAHLHVSLEAVQVTFFIFVALETWLVPFEGFLVDLIGPRFMLGIGSILVGLGWIGSGRAETIGSLYFWYGVGGVGAGIVYGGAIGNALKWFPDYRGLCVGLTAAAFGIGTATTIAPIADMLKVSGYQHTFIVWGLIQGFVVLASSLFLARPPVGWTPPNWKEKEAKIKAKVNTSAVDMTPLQMLCQPSFYIIYVMMTMLAFGGLVVTAQLNPMAASYHVDKVVVLWGMTALVVAITVDRILNGLTRPFWGWVSDHIGRENAIFISFILEALAVYALLQLIGHPVWFVALSGLCFFAWGNIFSLFPSITGDLYGKKWATTNYGIVYTAKGVAAAFAGPGAAWLFAKTGSWTKVFWAMIVCDLIAAFMALLWLKPLAARAVRASNQTALGAGVPISVKARGVA
;
A
#
# COMPACT_ATOMS: atom_id res chain seq x y z
N MET A 1 23.58 -42.22 10.60
CA MET A 1 22.15 -42.50 10.65
C MET A 1 21.53 -41.87 9.41
N GLU A 2 21.35 -42.69 8.38
CA GLU A 2 20.64 -42.30 7.15
C GLU A 2 19.15 -42.20 7.45
N VAL A 3 18.58 -41.03 7.21
CA VAL A 3 17.13 -40.82 7.29
C VAL A 3 16.55 -41.21 5.93
N THR A 4 15.96 -42.39 5.89
CA THR A 4 15.18 -42.89 4.74
C THR A 4 14.02 -41.94 4.45
N PRO A 5 13.80 -41.46 3.21
CA PRO A 5 12.63 -40.65 2.89
C PRO A 5 11.35 -41.51 2.94
N MET A 6 10.40 -41.12 3.78
CA MET A 6 9.11 -41.79 3.82
C MET A 6 8.42 -41.68 2.47
N ALA A 7 7.96 -42.83 1.99
CA ALA A 7 7.26 -43.02 0.74
C ALA A 7 6.06 -42.07 0.62
N GLY A 8 5.94 -41.46 -0.56
CA GLY A 8 4.93 -40.48 -0.88
C GLY A 8 3.51 -40.96 -0.65
N THR A 9 2.75 -40.20 0.09
CA THR A 9 1.31 -40.29 0.12
C THR A 9 0.78 -40.12 -1.31
N PRO A 10 -0.01 -41.04 -1.86
CA PRO A 10 -0.53 -40.89 -3.22
C PRO A 10 -1.29 -39.57 -3.34
N ALA A 11 -1.00 -38.82 -4.39
CA ALA A 11 -1.73 -37.60 -4.73
C ALA A 11 -3.20 -37.97 -4.83
N ALA A 12 -3.97 -37.63 -3.80
CA ALA A 12 -5.40 -37.81 -3.81
C ALA A 12 -5.94 -37.10 -5.06
N LEU A 13 -6.56 -37.85 -5.97
CA LEU A 13 -7.21 -37.33 -7.17
C LEU A 13 -8.21 -36.26 -6.74
N ILE A 14 -7.83 -34.98 -6.92
CA ILE A 14 -8.68 -33.85 -6.56
C ILE A 14 -9.80 -33.81 -7.58
N HIS A 15 -11.02 -34.10 -7.15
CA HIS A 15 -12.20 -34.01 -8.00
C HIS A 15 -12.31 -32.57 -8.54
N PRO A 16 -12.42 -32.35 -9.87
CA PRO A 16 -12.49 -31.02 -10.48
C PRO A 16 -13.61 -30.12 -9.92
N SER A 17 -14.69 -30.74 -9.43
CA SER A 17 -15.86 -30.04 -8.83
C SER A 17 -15.58 -29.38 -7.46
N ARG A 18 -14.42 -29.61 -6.84
CA ARG A 18 -14.04 -29.03 -5.54
C ARG A 18 -13.01 -27.90 -5.60
N ILE A 19 -12.52 -27.55 -6.79
CA ILE A 19 -11.57 -26.44 -6.94
C ILE A 19 -12.34 -25.12 -6.99
N PRO A 20 -12.17 -24.22 -6.02
CA PRO A 20 -12.82 -22.92 -6.04
C PRO A 20 -12.46 -22.12 -7.29
N ASN A 21 -13.43 -21.37 -7.82
CA ASN A 21 -13.17 -20.49 -8.96
C ASN A 21 -12.16 -19.40 -8.57
N ARG A 22 -11.02 -19.34 -9.27
CA ARG A 22 -9.94 -18.40 -8.99
C ARG A 22 -10.34 -16.93 -9.12
N TRP A 23 -11.26 -16.62 -10.05
CA TRP A 23 -11.78 -15.26 -10.22
C TRP A 23 -12.63 -14.81 -9.02
N LEU A 24 -13.38 -15.75 -8.42
CA LEU A 24 -14.09 -15.49 -7.17
C LEU A 24 -13.12 -15.19 -6.02
N GLN A 25 -11.97 -15.89 -5.99
CA GLN A 25 -10.92 -15.60 -5.01
C GLN A 25 -10.37 -14.18 -5.16
N LEU A 26 -10.15 -13.73 -6.41
CA LEU A 26 -9.70 -12.38 -6.70
C LEU A 26 -10.75 -11.35 -6.29
N ILE A 27 -12.01 -11.54 -6.67
CA ILE A 27 -13.10 -10.62 -6.33
C ILE A 27 -13.27 -10.51 -4.81
N ALA A 28 -13.25 -11.63 -4.10
CA ALA A 28 -13.35 -11.63 -2.64
C ALA A 28 -12.16 -10.86 -1.99
N GLY A 29 -10.95 -11.06 -2.50
CA GLY A 29 -9.77 -10.28 -2.08
C GLY A 29 -9.92 -8.78 -2.35
N ILE A 30 -10.40 -8.40 -3.54
CA ILE A 30 -10.69 -7.00 -3.92
C ILE A 30 -11.70 -6.37 -2.97
N VAL A 31 -12.83 -7.04 -2.70
CA VAL A 31 -13.88 -6.53 -1.81
C VAL A 31 -13.37 -6.36 -0.37
N ALA A 32 -12.60 -7.33 0.14
CA ALA A 32 -11.97 -7.20 1.46
C ALA A 32 -11.00 -6.00 1.53
N MET A 33 -10.20 -5.79 0.48
CA MET A 33 -9.26 -4.67 0.38
C MET A 33 -9.98 -3.32 0.32
N MET A 34 -11.08 -3.22 -0.42
CA MET A 34 -11.91 -2.01 -0.45
C MET A 34 -12.47 -1.68 0.93
N ALA A 35 -12.94 -2.69 1.66
CA ALA A 35 -13.55 -2.50 2.96
C ALA A 35 -12.56 -1.93 4.00
N ILE A 36 -11.31 -2.40 4.03
CA ILE A 36 -10.31 -1.91 5.00
C ILE A 36 -9.71 -0.55 4.65
N ALA A 37 -9.91 -0.06 3.42
CA ALA A 37 -9.33 1.20 2.95
C ALA A 37 -9.76 2.41 3.79
N ASN A 38 -10.97 2.40 4.35
CA ASN A 38 -11.50 3.50 5.16
C ASN A 38 -10.69 3.74 6.44
N LEU A 39 -10.10 2.69 7.03
CA LEU A 39 -9.29 2.83 8.25
C LEU A 39 -8.10 3.78 8.04
N GLN A 40 -7.52 3.77 6.85
CA GLN A 40 -6.45 4.70 6.50
C GLN A 40 -6.98 5.98 5.84
N TYR A 41 -7.87 5.84 4.87
CA TYR A 41 -8.15 6.92 3.92
C TYR A 41 -9.34 7.81 4.30
N ALA A 42 -10.21 7.38 5.21
CA ALA A 42 -11.23 8.25 5.80
C ALA A 42 -10.75 8.95 7.09
N TRP A 43 -9.57 8.57 7.63
CA TRP A 43 -9.04 9.07 8.91
C TRP A 43 -9.10 10.59 9.04
N THR A 44 -8.71 11.30 7.99
CA THR A 44 -8.65 12.77 8.01
C THR A 44 -9.98 13.44 8.36
N LEU A 45 -11.13 12.81 8.06
CA LEU A 45 -12.45 13.32 8.43
C LEU A 45 -12.69 13.31 9.94
N PHE A 46 -12.07 12.39 10.65
CA PHE A 46 -12.27 12.17 12.09
C PHE A 46 -11.36 13.03 12.97
N THR A 47 -10.28 13.59 12.43
CA THR A 47 -9.24 14.28 13.20
C THR A 47 -9.81 15.45 14.03
N LYS A 48 -10.56 16.35 13.40
CA LYS A 48 -11.14 17.52 14.09
C LYS A 48 -12.23 17.17 15.10
N PRO A 49 -13.21 16.31 14.79
CA PRO A 49 -14.19 15.85 15.77
C PRO A 49 -13.57 15.19 17.00
N ILE A 50 -12.54 14.36 16.81
CA ILE A 50 -11.82 13.72 17.91
C ILE A 50 -11.08 14.76 18.76
N GLN A 51 -10.36 15.69 18.11
CA GLN A 51 -9.63 16.75 18.79
C GLN A 51 -10.56 17.60 19.67
N ALA A 52 -11.72 17.96 19.12
CA ALA A 52 -12.72 18.76 19.84
C ALA A 52 -13.34 18.00 21.02
N HIS A 53 -13.60 16.69 20.86
CA HIS A 53 -14.26 15.89 21.90
C HIS A 53 -13.29 15.48 23.03
N LEU A 54 -12.08 15.05 22.69
CA LEU A 54 -11.10 14.60 23.69
C LEU A 54 -10.25 15.75 24.26
N HIS A 55 -10.41 16.99 23.76
CA HIS A 55 -9.65 18.19 24.18
C HIS A 55 -8.13 18.00 24.12
N VAL A 56 -7.65 17.36 23.05
CA VAL A 56 -6.22 17.04 22.85
C VAL A 56 -5.65 17.80 21.63
N SER A 57 -4.33 17.89 21.55
CA SER A 57 -3.66 18.51 20.41
C SER A 57 -3.77 17.69 19.13
N LEU A 58 -3.59 18.33 17.97
CA LEU A 58 -3.61 17.64 16.70
C LEU A 58 -2.49 16.59 16.59
N GLU A 59 -1.32 16.86 17.19
CA GLU A 59 -0.20 15.91 17.22
C GLU A 59 -0.60 14.62 17.94
N ALA A 60 -1.27 14.76 19.10
CA ALA A 60 -1.76 13.60 19.85
C ALA A 60 -2.78 12.79 19.05
N VAL A 61 -3.71 13.45 18.37
CA VAL A 61 -4.65 12.75 17.46
C VAL A 61 -3.91 12.04 16.33
N GLN A 62 -2.89 12.65 15.74
CA GLN A 62 -2.14 12.06 14.61
C GLN A 62 -1.20 10.91 15.03
N VAL A 63 -0.86 10.78 16.31
CA VAL A 63 -0.20 9.56 16.83
C VAL A 63 -1.07 8.32 16.61
N THR A 64 -2.41 8.45 16.66
CA THR A 64 -3.33 7.36 16.32
C THR A 64 -3.11 6.84 14.90
N PHE A 65 -2.99 7.77 13.94
CA PHE A 65 -2.72 7.42 12.55
C PHE A 65 -1.36 6.74 12.38
N PHE A 66 -0.33 7.25 13.05
CA PHE A 66 0.98 6.61 13.04
C PHE A 66 0.93 5.18 13.58
N ILE A 67 0.31 4.95 14.75
CA ILE A 67 0.17 3.61 15.34
C ILE A 67 -0.53 2.66 14.37
N PHE A 68 -1.62 3.12 13.75
CA PHE A 68 -2.34 2.34 12.75
C PHE A 68 -1.41 1.92 11.59
N VAL A 69 -0.76 2.87 10.93
CA VAL A 69 0.09 2.60 9.76
C VAL A 69 1.32 1.79 10.13
N ALA A 70 1.91 2.03 11.31
CA ALA A 70 3.05 1.26 11.80
C ALA A 70 2.68 -0.21 11.98
N LEU A 71 1.58 -0.51 12.66
CA LEU A 71 1.12 -1.89 12.90
C LEU A 71 0.64 -2.54 11.58
N GLU A 72 -0.07 -1.80 10.73
CA GLU A 72 -0.48 -2.26 9.39
C GLU A 72 0.71 -2.69 8.53
N THR A 73 1.89 -2.09 8.71
CA THR A 73 3.03 -2.32 7.82
C THR A 73 4.14 -3.16 8.44
N TRP A 74 4.46 -2.93 9.73
CA TRP A 74 5.57 -3.62 10.38
C TRP A 74 5.28 -5.08 10.70
N LEU A 75 4.02 -5.45 10.83
CA LEU A 75 3.59 -6.82 11.08
C LEU A 75 3.40 -7.65 9.80
N VAL A 76 3.31 -7.03 8.62
CA VAL A 76 3.10 -7.73 7.33
C VAL A 76 4.05 -8.91 7.09
N PRO A 77 5.37 -8.86 7.40
CA PRO A 77 6.24 -10.01 7.21
C PRO A 77 5.81 -11.24 8.04
N PHE A 78 5.33 -11.01 9.27
CA PHE A 78 4.87 -12.07 10.19
C PHE A 78 3.47 -12.55 9.83
N GLU A 79 2.57 -11.62 9.54
CA GLU A 79 1.18 -11.90 9.14
C GLU A 79 1.12 -12.72 7.86
N GLY A 80 1.98 -12.39 6.89
CA GLY A 80 2.13 -13.17 5.64
C GLY A 80 2.55 -14.61 5.90
N PHE A 81 3.49 -14.82 6.82
CA PHE A 81 3.88 -16.17 7.25
C PHE A 81 2.70 -16.94 7.87
N LEU A 82 1.92 -16.29 8.74
CA LEU A 82 0.75 -16.91 9.34
C LEU A 82 -0.35 -17.22 8.31
N VAL A 83 -0.57 -16.34 7.34
CA VAL A 83 -1.48 -16.61 6.21
C VAL A 83 -1.03 -17.84 5.42
N ASP A 84 0.28 -17.99 5.23
CA ASP A 84 0.84 -19.14 4.53
C ASP A 84 0.69 -20.45 5.34
N LEU A 85 0.77 -20.37 6.67
CA LEU A 85 0.66 -21.53 7.56
C LEU A 85 -0.80 -21.93 7.80
N ILE A 86 -1.68 -20.98 8.14
CA ILE A 86 -3.04 -21.23 8.61
C ILE A 86 -4.06 -21.14 7.47
N GLY A 87 -3.85 -20.23 6.51
CA GLY A 87 -4.70 -20.04 5.33
C GLY A 87 -5.42 -18.71 5.29
N PRO A 88 -5.74 -18.23 4.06
CA PRO A 88 -6.32 -16.92 3.88
C PRO A 88 -7.70 -16.79 4.51
N ARG A 89 -8.56 -17.81 4.43
CA ARG A 89 -9.92 -17.78 5.00
C ARG A 89 -9.91 -17.48 6.50
N PHE A 90 -9.13 -18.23 7.24
CA PHE A 90 -9.10 -18.11 8.71
C PHE A 90 -8.41 -16.81 9.13
N MET A 91 -7.28 -16.48 8.50
CA MET A 91 -6.55 -15.26 8.84
C MET A 91 -7.32 -14.00 8.50
N LEU A 92 -7.98 -13.91 7.32
CA LEU A 92 -8.84 -12.77 7.01
C LEU A 92 -10.09 -12.74 7.91
N GLY A 93 -10.59 -13.89 8.37
CA GLY A 93 -11.62 -13.96 9.41
C GLY A 93 -11.18 -13.29 10.73
N ILE A 94 -9.96 -13.58 11.20
CA ILE A 94 -9.36 -12.87 12.34
C ILE A 94 -9.21 -11.38 12.04
N GLY A 95 -8.65 -11.05 10.86
CA GLY A 95 -8.49 -9.66 10.43
C GLY A 95 -9.82 -8.89 10.41
N SER A 96 -10.92 -9.53 10.01
CA SER A 96 -12.26 -8.91 9.99
C SER A 96 -12.74 -8.53 11.39
N ILE A 97 -12.52 -9.41 12.37
CA ILE A 97 -12.86 -9.16 13.77
C ILE A 97 -12.04 -7.99 14.32
N LEU A 98 -10.72 -7.97 14.04
CA LEU A 98 -9.83 -6.90 14.51
C LEU A 98 -10.16 -5.55 13.85
N VAL A 99 -10.48 -5.54 12.55
CA VAL A 99 -10.94 -4.34 11.82
C VAL A 99 -12.24 -3.80 12.44
N GLY A 100 -13.22 -4.67 12.65
CA GLY A 100 -14.51 -4.30 13.26
C GLY A 100 -14.33 -3.75 14.68
N LEU A 101 -13.64 -4.52 15.55
CA LEU A 101 -13.38 -4.13 16.93
C LEU A 101 -12.55 -2.86 17.04
N GLY A 102 -11.57 -2.69 16.14
CA GLY A 102 -10.73 -1.48 16.08
C GLY A 102 -11.55 -0.21 15.93
N TRP A 103 -12.48 -0.17 14.98
CA TRP A 103 -13.34 1.01 14.81
C TRP A 103 -14.46 1.11 15.84
N ILE A 104 -15.10 0.00 16.22
CA ILE A 104 -16.12 0.01 17.28
C ILE A 104 -15.53 0.49 18.61
N GLY A 105 -14.35 -0.02 18.97
CA GLY A 105 -13.63 0.41 20.18
C GLY A 105 -13.20 1.89 20.10
N SER A 106 -12.74 2.33 18.93
CA SER A 106 -12.40 3.75 18.68
C SER A 106 -13.60 4.67 18.85
N GLY A 107 -14.80 4.23 18.45
CA GLY A 107 -16.05 4.97 18.67
C GLY A 107 -16.50 5.03 20.14
N ARG A 108 -15.94 4.18 21.00
CA ARG A 108 -16.20 4.15 22.46
C ARG A 108 -15.04 4.70 23.26
N ALA A 109 -13.99 5.19 22.61
CA ALA A 109 -12.80 5.69 23.30
C ALA A 109 -13.08 7.04 23.95
N GLU A 110 -12.94 7.12 25.27
CA GLU A 110 -13.10 8.35 26.05
C GLU A 110 -11.75 9.03 26.35
N THR A 111 -10.65 8.34 26.04
CA THR A 111 -9.29 8.87 26.21
C THR A 111 -8.47 8.64 24.97
N ILE A 112 -7.46 9.49 24.77
CA ILE A 112 -6.54 9.34 23.64
C ILE A 112 -5.77 8.01 23.68
N GLY A 113 -5.41 7.50 24.87
CA GLY A 113 -4.75 6.20 25.03
C GLY A 113 -5.65 5.04 24.62
N SER A 114 -6.95 5.09 24.97
CA SER A 114 -7.93 4.10 24.51
C SER A 114 -8.11 4.13 22.99
N LEU A 115 -8.10 5.33 22.37
CA LEU A 115 -8.14 5.49 20.93
C LEU A 115 -6.88 4.89 20.26
N TYR A 116 -5.69 5.12 20.81
CA TYR A 116 -4.44 4.52 20.32
C TYR A 116 -4.51 3.00 20.30
N PHE A 117 -5.00 2.41 21.39
CA PHE A 117 -5.13 0.96 21.49
C PHE A 117 -6.11 0.39 20.44
N TRP A 118 -7.33 0.91 20.41
CA TRP A 118 -8.36 0.36 19.52
C TRP A 118 -8.05 0.61 18.03
N TYR A 119 -7.55 1.80 17.68
CA TYR A 119 -7.17 2.07 16.29
C TYR A 119 -5.96 1.25 15.86
N GLY A 120 -5.03 0.97 16.79
CA GLY A 120 -3.93 0.04 16.60
C GLY A 120 -4.40 -1.39 16.35
N VAL A 121 -5.40 -1.88 17.10
CA VAL A 121 -6.06 -3.19 16.84
C VAL A 121 -6.61 -3.23 15.41
N GLY A 122 -7.26 -2.14 14.97
CA GLY A 122 -7.68 -1.98 13.56
C GLY A 122 -6.53 -2.07 12.56
N GLY A 123 -5.36 -1.51 12.93
CA GLY A 123 -4.14 -1.56 12.11
C GLY A 123 -3.62 -2.98 11.91
N VAL A 124 -3.54 -3.78 12.98
CA VAL A 124 -3.20 -5.21 12.90
C VAL A 124 -4.19 -5.95 11.99
N GLY A 125 -5.49 -5.72 12.17
CA GLY A 125 -6.52 -6.34 11.32
C GLY A 125 -6.37 -5.96 9.85
N ALA A 126 -6.07 -4.69 9.56
CA ALA A 126 -5.86 -4.20 8.20
C ALA A 126 -4.61 -4.82 7.55
N GLY A 127 -3.51 -4.98 8.29
CA GLY A 127 -2.30 -5.65 7.83
C GLY A 127 -2.55 -7.10 7.42
N ILE A 128 -3.25 -7.87 8.27
CA ILE A 128 -3.65 -9.26 7.98
C ILE A 128 -4.46 -9.34 6.69
N VAL A 129 -5.45 -8.47 6.51
CA VAL A 129 -6.31 -8.46 5.31
C VAL A 129 -5.52 -8.07 4.08
N TYR A 130 -4.67 -7.03 4.19
CA TYR A 130 -3.81 -6.56 3.10
C TYR A 130 -2.86 -7.66 2.62
N GLY A 131 -2.04 -8.21 3.52
CA GLY A 131 -1.08 -9.27 3.21
C GLY A 131 -1.76 -10.54 2.70
N GLY A 132 -2.87 -10.92 3.34
CA GLY A 132 -3.62 -12.13 2.97
C GLY A 132 -4.31 -12.04 1.62
N ALA A 133 -4.91 -10.91 1.26
CA ALA A 133 -5.57 -10.71 -0.04
C ALA A 133 -4.54 -10.72 -1.19
N ILE A 134 -3.43 -9.97 -1.03
CA ILE A 134 -2.34 -9.95 -2.02
C ILE A 134 -1.68 -11.32 -2.15
N GLY A 135 -1.35 -11.97 -1.03
CA GLY A 135 -0.76 -13.31 -1.03
C GLY A 135 -1.63 -14.36 -1.70
N ASN A 136 -2.95 -14.30 -1.49
CA ASN A 136 -3.91 -15.19 -2.14
C ASN A 136 -3.97 -14.95 -3.66
N ALA A 137 -4.01 -13.68 -4.10
CA ALA A 137 -3.98 -13.32 -5.52
C ALA A 137 -2.70 -13.83 -6.21
N LEU A 138 -1.54 -13.70 -5.57
CA LEU A 138 -0.26 -14.21 -6.07
C LEU A 138 -0.27 -15.72 -6.32
N LYS A 139 -0.92 -16.49 -5.43
CA LYS A 139 -0.97 -17.95 -5.50
C LYS A 139 -1.94 -18.46 -6.56
N TRP A 140 -3.10 -17.80 -6.72
CA TRP A 140 -4.10 -18.20 -7.69
C TRP A 140 -3.82 -17.73 -9.12
N PHE A 141 -2.98 -16.69 -9.31
CA PHE A 141 -2.73 -16.08 -10.62
C PHE A 141 -1.24 -16.01 -10.97
N PRO A 142 -0.53 -17.14 -11.02
CA PRO A 142 0.87 -17.14 -11.45
C PRO A 142 1.01 -16.71 -12.92
N ASP A 143 -0.08 -16.86 -13.73
CA ASP A 143 -0.16 -16.46 -15.14
C ASP A 143 -0.50 -14.97 -15.38
N TYR A 144 -1.11 -14.30 -14.39
CA TYR A 144 -1.50 -12.87 -14.43
C TYR A 144 -1.09 -12.12 -13.15
N ARG A 145 0.09 -12.45 -12.61
CA ARG A 145 0.57 -11.96 -11.30
C ARG A 145 0.47 -10.46 -11.17
N GLY A 146 1.09 -9.72 -12.10
CA GLY A 146 1.11 -8.25 -12.05
C GLY A 146 -0.28 -7.64 -12.10
N LEU A 147 -1.15 -8.13 -12.98
CA LEU A 147 -2.53 -7.66 -13.09
C LEU A 147 -3.33 -7.91 -11.82
N CYS A 148 -3.33 -9.15 -11.31
CA CYS A 148 -4.20 -9.51 -10.19
C CYS A 148 -3.72 -8.88 -8.86
N VAL A 149 -2.41 -8.82 -8.63
CA VAL A 149 -1.84 -8.07 -7.50
C VAL A 149 -2.10 -6.58 -7.63
N GLY A 150 -1.93 -6.04 -8.84
CA GLY A 150 -2.22 -4.63 -9.14
C GLY A 150 -3.69 -4.26 -8.89
N LEU A 151 -4.64 -5.09 -9.33
CA LEU A 151 -6.07 -4.90 -9.07
C LEU A 151 -6.41 -4.97 -7.58
N THR A 152 -5.83 -5.95 -6.86
CA THR A 152 -6.03 -6.09 -5.42
C THR A 152 -5.48 -4.88 -4.66
N ALA A 153 -4.28 -4.42 -5.01
CA ALA A 153 -3.68 -3.24 -4.42
C ALA A 153 -4.41 -1.95 -4.82
N ALA A 154 -4.89 -1.83 -6.08
CA ALA A 154 -5.70 -0.70 -6.54
C ALA A 154 -7.01 -0.60 -5.76
N ALA A 155 -7.63 -1.74 -5.40
CA ALA A 155 -8.84 -1.80 -4.58
C ALA A 155 -8.66 -1.13 -3.21
N PHE A 156 -7.52 -1.33 -2.55
CA PHE A 156 -7.18 -0.57 -1.35
C PHE A 156 -7.01 0.93 -1.66
N GLY A 157 -6.37 1.28 -2.77
CA GLY A 157 -6.21 2.68 -3.17
C GLY A 157 -7.52 3.41 -3.40
N ILE A 158 -8.48 2.78 -4.09
CA ILE A 158 -9.76 3.37 -4.50
C ILE A 158 -10.91 3.13 -3.50
N GLY A 159 -10.73 2.20 -2.54
CA GLY A 159 -11.82 1.65 -1.73
C GLY A 159 -12.70 2.69 -1.04
N THR A 160 -12.11 3.76 -0.54
CA THR A 160 -12.85 4.83 0.14
C THR A 160 -13.65 5.74 -0.82
N ALA A 161 -13.37 5.73 -2.12
CA ALA A 161 -14.02 6.64 -3.07
C ALA A 161 -15.56 6.54 -3.07
N THR A 162 -16.10 5.34 -2.87
CA THR A 162 -17.55 5.10 -2.83
C THR A 162 -18.17 5.33 -1.46
N THR A 163 -17.38 5.35 -0.40
CA THR A 163 -17.85 5.36 1.00
C THR A 163 -17.60 6.68 1.72
N ILE A 164 -16.72 7.54 1.17
CA ILE A 164 -16.33 8.78 1.83
C ILE A 164 -17.50 9.76 2.03
N ALA A 165 -18.40 9.89 1.05
CA ALA A 165 -19.56 10.76 1.17
C ALA A 165 -20.55 10.25 2.23
N PRO A 166 -21.00 8.99 2.22
CA PRO A 166 -21.82 8.44 3.30
C PRO A 166 -21.18 8.54 4.70
N ILE A 167 -19.85 8.33 4.81
CA ILE A 167 -19.12 8.50 6.07
C ILE A 167 -19.17 9.94 6.54
N ALA A 168 -18.91 10.91 5.64
CA ALA A 168 -18.92 12.32 5.94
C ALA A 168 -20.30 12.82 6.35
N ASP A 169 -21.37 12.33 5.71
CA ASP A 169 -22.74 12.69 6.03
C ASP A 169 -23.18 12.11 7.38
N MET A 170 -22.87 10.85 7.65
CA MET A 170 -23.14 10.24 8.96
C MET A 170 -22.38 10.95 10.09
N LEU A 171 -21.13 11.36 9.83
CA LEU A 171 -20.29 12.08 10.78
C LEU A 171 -20.91 13.44 11.16
N LYS A 172 -21.52 14.14 10.21
CA LYS A 172 -22.23 15.42 10.45
C LYS A 172 -23.51 15.23 11.27
N VAL A 173 -24.28 14.17 10.98
CA VAL A 173 -25.60 13.94 11.58
C VAL A 173 -25.50 13.27 12.95
N SER A 174 -24.65 12.24 13.06
CA SER A 174 -24.62 11.33 14.22
C SER A 174 -23.33 11.40 15.04
N GLY A 175 -22.36 12.23 14.63
CA GLY A 175 -21.07 12.36 15.29
C GLY A 175 -20.08 11.22 14.96
N TYR A 176 -18.83 11.40 15.39
CA TYR A 176 -17.76 10.46 15.02
C TYR A 176 -17.84 9.11 15.75
N GLN A 177 -18.31 9.09 17.01
CA GLN A 177 -18.43 7.85 17.76
C GLN A 177 -19.40 6.89 17.11
N HIS A 178 -20.60 7.36 16.78
CA HIS A 178 -21.63 6.56 16.09
C HIS A 178 -21.12 6.12 14.70
N THR A 179 -20.49 7.02 13.96
CA THR A 179 -19.92 6.72 12.64
C THR A 179 -18.87 5.60 12.71
N PHE A 180 -17.96 5.64 13.67
CA PHE A 180 -16.99 4.56 13.88
C PHE A 180 -17.65 3.23 14.20
N ILE A 181 -18.67 3.21 15.06
CA ILE A 181 -19.38 1.97 15.42
C ILE A 181 -20.08 1.36 14.21
N VAL A 182 -20.87 2.14 13.50
CA VAL A 182 -21.64 1.65 12.34
C VAL A 182 -20.72 1.18 11.22
N TRP A 183 -19.74 1.99 10.85
CA TRP A 183 -18.81 1.61 9.78
C TRP A 183 -17.84 0.52 10.20
N GLY A 184 -17.50 0.40 11.48
CA GLY A 184 -16.76 -0.73 12.03
C GLY A 184 -17.51 -2.05 11.85
N LEU A 185 -18.81 -2.07 12.14
CA LEU A 185 -19.67 -3.23 11.88
C LEU A 185 -19.76 -3.57 10.39
N ILE A 186 -19.99 -2.57 9.53
CA ILE A 186 -20.09 -2.76 8.08
C ILE A 186 -18.79 -3.34 7.53
N GLN A 187 -17.65 -2.73 7.82
CA GLN A 187 -16.35 -3.15 7.31
C GLN A 187 -15.96 -4.54 7.84
N GLY A 188 -16.10 -4.77 9.14
CA GLY A 188 -15.86 -6.07 9.74
C GLY A 188 -16.72 -7.16 9.08
N PHE A 189 -18.01 -6.91 8.89
CA PHE A 189 -18.93 -7.85 8.22
C PHE A 189 -18.54 -8.11 6.76
N VAL A 190 -18.21 -7.07 5.98
CA VAL A 190 -17.82 -7.21 4.57
C VAL A 190 -16.53 -8.02 4.44
N VAL A 191 -15.54 -7.78 5.28
CA VAL A 191 -14.30 -8.56 5.29
C VAL A 191 -14.56 -10.01 5.71
N LEU A 192 -15.41 -10.23 6.74
CA LEU A 192 -15.79 -11.56 7.18
C LEU A 192 -16.50 -12.35 6.07
N ALA A 193 -17.50 -11.73 5.44
CA ALA A 193 -18.22 -12.34 4.32
C ALA A 193 -17.27 -12.67 3.16
N SER A 194 -16.35 -11.77 2.81
CA SER A 194 -15.34 -12.00 1.79
C SER A 194 -14.40 -13.16 2.16
N SER A 195 -14.01 -13.27 3.44
CA SER A 195 -13.11 -14.32 3.92
C SER A 195 -13.66 -15.72 3.72
N LEU A 196 -14.99 -15.88 3.81
CA LEU A 196 -15.66 -17.19 3.65
C LEU A 196 -15.48 -17.78 2.24
N PHE A 197 -15.29 -16.93 1.23
CA PHE A 197 -15.06 -17.35 -0.15
C PHE A 197 -13.58 -17.66 -0.44
N LEU A 198 -12.66 -17.21 0.42
CA LEU A 198 -11.24 -17.41 0.20
C LEU A 198 -10.80 -18.84 0.51
N ALA A 199 -9.91 -19.35 -0.33
CA ALA A 199 -9.28 -20.66 -0.18
C ALA A 199 -7.86 -20.63 -0.77
N ARG A 200 -7.00 -21.52 -0.30
CA ARG A 200 -5.72 -21.79 -0.93
C ARG A 200 -5.91 -22.57 -2.22
N PRO A 201 -5.07 -22.36 -3.25
CA PRO A 201 -5.01 -23.31 -4.34
C PRO A 201 -4.53 -24.66 -3.80
N PRO A 202 -5.06 -25.79 -4.32
CA PRO A 202 -4.61 -27.13 -3.95
C PRO A 202 -3.10 -27.32 -4.23
N VAL A 203 -2.47 -28.21 -3.49
CA VAL A 203 -1.06 -28.56 -3.72
C VAL A 203 -0.88 -29.11 -5.15
N GLY A 204 0.08 -28.57 -5.89
CA GLY A 204 0.32 -28.94 -7.29
C GLY A 204 -0.66 -28.31 -8.31
N TRP A 205 -1.57 -27.46 -7.87
CA TRP A 205 -2.48 -26.77 -8.79
C TRP A 205 -1.73 -25.77 -9.67
N THR A 206 -2.05 -25.80 -10.96
CA THR A 206 -1.58 -24.83 -11.95
C THR A 206 -2.76 -24.35 -12.81
N PRO A 207 -2.73 -23.09 -13.30
CA PRO A 207 -3.78 -22.60 -14.20
C PRO A 207 -3.76 -23.34 -15.55
N PRO A 208 -4.86 -23.31 -16.30
CA PRO A 208 -4.94 -23.90 -17.64
C PRO A 208 -3.80 -23.35 -18.54
N ASN A 209 -3.21 -24.24 -19.34
CA ASN A 209 -2.12 -23.93 -20.29
C ASN A 209 -0.86 -23.33 -19.61
N TRP A 210 -0.59 -23.74 -18.35
CA TRP A 210 0.51 -23.18 -17.55
C TRP A 210 1.87 -23.37 -18.23
N LYS A 211 2.17 -24.56 -18.75
CA LYS A 211 3.49 -24.86 -19.38
C LYS A 211 3.83 -23.89 -20.50
N GLU A 212 2.86 -23.57 -21.38
CA GLU A 212 3.07 -22.62 -22.48
C GLU A 212 3.20 -21.18 -21.99
N LYS A 213 2.37 -20.80 -21.01
CA LYS A 213 2.41 -19.46 -20.40
C LYS A 213 3.70 -19.25 -19.61
N GLU A 214 4.14 -20.24 -18.87
CA GLU A 214 5.39 -20.18 -18.10
C GLU A 214 6.60 -19.97 -19.01
N ALA A 215 6.65 -20.68 -20.14
CA ALA A 215 7.72 -20.49 -21.13
C ALA A 215 7.74 -19.08 -21.71
N LYS A 216 6.55 -18.53 -22.05
CA LYS A 216 6.41 -17.15 -22.54
C LYS A 216 6.76 -16.09 -21.48
N ILE A 217 6.41 -16.33 -20.22
CA ILE A 217 6.75 -15.44 -19.10
C ILE A 217 8.26 -15.44 -18.88
N LYS A 218 8.89 -16.63 -18.81
CA LYS A 218 10.36 -16.78 -18.67
C LYS A 218 11.13 -16.10 -19.80
N ALA A 219 10.59 -16.08 -21.02
CA ALA A 219 11.21 -15.41 -22.17
C ALA A 219 11.10 -13.87 -22.12
N LYS A 220 10.10 -13.32 -21.41
CA LYS A 220 9.84 -11.87 -21.37
C LYS A 220 10.43 -11.14 -20.18
N VAL A 221 10.68 -11.84 -19.08
CA VAL A 221 11.08 -11.21 -17.82
C VAL A 221 12.59 -11.39 -17.61
N ASN A 222 13.33 -10.29 -17.81
CA ASN A 222 14.71 -10.19 -17.32
C ASN A 222 14.70 -10.24 -15.80
N THR A 223 14.84 -11.43 -15.23
CA THR A 223 14.97 -11.61 -13.79
C THR A 223 16.43 -11.69 -13.43
N SER A 224 16.81 -11.05 -12.31
CA SER A 224 18.09 -11.35 -11.66
C SER A 224 18.27 -12.86 -11.57
N ALA A 225 19.43 -13.35 -11.97
CA ALA A 225 19.74 -14.78 -11.92
C ALA A 225 19.94 -15.27 -10.48
N VAL A 226 19.96 -14.36 -9.48
CA VAL A 226 20.22 -14.65 -8.07
C VAL A 226 19.00 -14.32 -7.23
N ASP A 227 18.49 -15.33 -6.51
CA ASP A 227 17.47 -15.17 -5.49
C ASP A 227 18.14 -14.88 -4.13
N MET A 228 18.08 -13.63 -3.67
CA MET A 228 18.65 -13.24 -2.38
C MET A 228 17.67 -13.53 -1.23
N THR A 229 18.17 -14.11 -0.16
CA THR A 229 17.44 -14.22 1.10
C THR A 229 17.26 -12.83 1.73
N PRO A 230 16.30 -12.65 2.68
CA PRO A 230 16.13 -11.37 3.39
C PRO A 230 17.42 -10.86 4.04
N LEU A 231 18.21 -11.74 4.66
CA LEU A 231 19.47 -11.35 5.27
C LEU A 231 20.51 -10.90 4.24
N GLN A 232 20.59 -11.56 3.09
CA GLN A 232 21.48 -11.16 2.01
C GLN A 232 21.07 -9.82 1.41
N MET A 233 19.75 -9.55 1.28
CA MET A 233 19.24 -8.26 0.85
C MET A 233 19.62 -7.14 1.82
N LEU A 234 19.47 -7.36 3.14
CA LEU A 234 19.85 -6.40 4.17
C LEU A 234 21.35 -6.05 4.16
N CYS A 235 22.21 -6.91 3.63
CA CYS A 235 23.62 -6.62 3.44
C CYS A 235 23.93 -5.81 2.16
N GLN A 236 22.92 -5.53 1.31
CA GLN A 236 23.14 -4.79 0.06
C GLN A 236 22.99 -3.28 0.25
N PRO A 237 23.92 -2.45 -0.22
CA PRO A 237 23.76 -0.98 -0.18
C PRO A 237 22.50 -0.48 -0.90
N SER A 238 22.09 -1.17 -1.97
CA SER A 238 20.88 -0.84 -2.71
C SER A 238 19.61 -0.93 -1.86
N PHE A 239 19.57 -1.83 -0.86
CA PHE A 239 18.45 -1.93 0.08
C PHE A 239 18.25 -0.62 0.84
N TYR A 240 19.29 -0.06 1.41
CA TYR A 240 19.21 1.18 2.21
C TYR A 240 18.78 2.37 1.36
N ILE A 241 19.25 2.44 0.11
CA ILE A 241 18.81 3.48 -0.83
C ILE A 241 17.31 3.34 -1.12
N ILE A 242 16.85 2.12 -1.45
CA ILE A 242 15.44 1.82 -1.70
C ILE A 242 14.61 2.16 -0.46
N TYR A 243 15.07 1.76 0.73
CA TYR A 243 14.36 1.98 1.99
C TYR A 243 14.21 3.47 2.32
N VAL A 244 15.29 4.25 2.20
CA VAL A 244 15.28 5.71 2.41
C VAL A 244 14.38 6.38 1.39
N MET A 245 14.49 6.03 0.10
CA MET A 245 13.61 6.56 -0.95
C MET A 245 12.16 6.24 -0.64
N MET A 246 11.84 4.98 -0.29
CA MET A 246 10.48 4.57 0.07
C MET A 246 9.95 5.36 1.26
N THR A 247 10.78 5.63 2.28
CA THR A 247 10.41 6.44 3.44
C THR A 247 10.09 7.88 3.03
N MET A 248 10.98 8.52 2.25
CA MET A 248 10.79 9.90 1.80
C MET A 248 9.53 10.06 0.95
N LEU A 249 9.34 9.15 0.00
CA LEU A 249 8.20 9.19 -0.92
C LEU A 249 6.89 8.82 -0.22
N ALA A 250 6.91 7.85 0.70
CA ALA A 250 5.73 7.53 1.51
C ALA A 250 5.30 8.70 2.40
N PHE A 251 6.24 9.54 2.85
CA PHE A 251 5.97 10.71 3.67
C PHE A 251 5.00 11.67 2.99
N GLY A 252 5.25 12.08 1.73
CA GLY A 252 4.44 13.04 0.99
C GLY A 252 2.96 12.66 0.96
N GLY A 253 2.63 11.52 0.39
CA GLY A 253 1.23 11.10 0.30
C GLY A 253 0.58 10.75 1.63
N LEU A 254 1.34 10.29 2.63
CA LEU A 254 0.82 10.08 4.00
C LEU A 254 0.50 11.40 4.70
N VAL A 255 1.28 12.48 4.46
CA VAL A 255 0.93 13.84 4.93
C VAL A 255 -0.42 14.26 4.36
N VAL A 256 -0.61 14.17 3.05
CA VAL A 256 -1.90 14.51 2.45
C VAL A 256 -3.01 13.59 2.99
N THR A 257 -2.75 12.29 3.14
CA THR A 257 -3.73 11.35 3.70
C THR A 257 -4.16 11.73 5.12
N ALA A 258 -3.21 12.07 5.99
CA ALA A 258 -3.48 12.31 7.41
C ALA A 258 -3.95 13.74 7.71
N GLN A 259 -3.43 14.72 6.96
CA GLN A 259 -3.58 16.14 7.28
C GLN A 259 -4.50 16.90 6.32
N LEU A 260 -5.12 16.24 5.33
CA LEU A 260 -5.91 16.93 4.30
C LEU A 260 -7.04 17.80 4.90
N ASN A 261 -7.77 17.27 5.91
CA ASN A 261 -8.82 18.03 6.57
C ASN A 261 -8.26 19.21 7.43
N PRO A 262 -7.28 19.03 8.32
CA PRO A 262 -6.62 20.13 8.99
C PRO A 262 -6.08 21.20 8.04
N MET A 263 -5.46 20.79 6.92
CA MET A 263 -4.98 21.70 5.89
C MET A 263 -6.14 22.47 5.24
N ALA A 264 -7.14 21.77 4.70
CA ALA A 264 -8.30 22.38 4.06
C ALA A 264 -8.98 23.38 4.96
N ALA A 265 -9.11 23.07 6.25
CA ALA A 265 -9.72 23.96 7.23
C ALA A 265 -8.87 25.20 7.55
N SER A 266 -7.53 25.08 7.56
CA SER A 266 -6.64 26.24 7.76
C SER A 266 -6.75 27.26 6.62
N TYR A 267 -7.14 26.80 5.43
CA TYR A 267 -7.35 27.65 4.25
C TYR A 267 -8.83 27.88 3.93
N HIS A 268 -9.75 27.50 4.84
CA HIS A 268 -11.21 27.74 4.75
C HIS A 268 -11.88 27.10 3.52
N VAL A 269 -11.32 26.03 2.94
CA VAL A 269 -11.88 25.32 1.78
C VAL A 269 -12.65 24.05 2.15
N ASP A 270 -12.53 23.57 3.38
CA ASP A 270 -13.09 22.30 3.86
C ASP A 270 -14.62 22.21 3.72
N LYS A 271 -15.33 23.34 3.90
CA LYS A 271 -16.79 23.43 3.89
C LYS A 271 -17.37 24.03 2.61
N VAL A 272 -16.53 24.47 1.67
CA VAL A 272 -17.01 25.06 0.41
C VAL A 272 -17.61 23.98 -0.47
N VAL A 273 -18.86 24.16 -0.91
CA VAL A 273 -19.55 23.24 -1.83
C VAL A 273 -19.06 23.46 -3.25
N VAL A 274 -18.60 22.39 -3.92
CA VAL A 274 -18.02 22.46 -5.27
C VAL A 274 -18.73 21.57 -6.29
N LEU A 275 -19.30 20.44 -5.88
CA LEU A 275 -19.90 19.48 -6.81
C LEU A 275 -21.07 18.73 -6.17
N TRP A 276 -22.24 18.72 -6.79
CA TRP A 276 -23.43 17.96 -6.36
C TRP A 276 -23.77 18.08 -4.86
N GLY A 277 -23.62 19.27 -4.29
CA GLY A 277 -23.84 19.50 -2.86
C GLY A 277 -22.72 18.98 -1.93
N MET A 278 -21.67 18.36 -2.46
CA MET A 278 -20.52 17.89 -1.69
C MET A 278 -19.50 19.02 -1.49
N THR A 279 -18.86 19.02 -0.32
CA THR A 279 -17.79 19.97 0.00
C THR A 279 -16.48 19.63 -0.74
N ALA A 280 -15.63 20.63 -0.94
CA ALA A 280 -14.33 20.46 -1.60
C ALA A 280 -13.48 19.38 -0.92
N LEU A 281 -13.52 19.25 0.40
CA LEU A 281 -12.82 18.20 1.13
C LEU A 281 -13.32 16.79 0.74
N VAL A 282 -14.64 16.57 0.70
CA VAL A 282 -15.21 15.26 0.34
C VAL A 282 -14.91 14.90 -1.10
N VAL A 283 -15.04 15.88 -2.01
CA VAL A 283 -14.71 15.69 -3.43
C VAL A 283 -13.21 15.42 -3.60
N ALA A 284 -12.34 16.18 -2.91
CA ALA A 284 -10.89 15.96 -2.96
C ALA A 284 -10.53 14.54 -2.51
N ILE A 285 -11.00 14.09 -1.34
CA ILE A 285 -10.73 12.72 -0.86
C ILE A 285 -11.25 11.69 -1.88
N THR A 286 -12.39 11.90 -2.50
CA THR A 286 -12.93 10.97 -3.51
C THR A 286 -12.02 10.88 -4.73
N VAL A 287 -11.63 12.04 -5.29
CA VAL A 287 -10.73 12.14 -6.45
C VAL A 287 -9.35 11.55 -6.12
N ASP A 288 -8.81 11.87 -4.95
CA ASP A 288 -7.55 11.34 -4.45
C ASP A 288 -7.54 9.81 -4.43
N ARG A 289 -8.64 9.18 -3.99
CA ARG A 289 -8.74 7.70 -3.92
C ARG A 289 -8.86 7.08 -5.30
N ILE A 290 -9.64 7.67 -6.20
CA ILE A 290 -9.75 7.19 -7.59
C ILE A 290 -8.37 7.26 -8.27
N LEU A 291 -7.69 8.39 -8.18
CA LEU A 291 -6.39 8.59 -8.79
C LEU A 291 -5.31 7.73 -8.16
N ASN A 292 -5.34 7.53 -6.83
CA ASN A 292 -4.45 6.59 -6.13
C ASN A 292 -4.62 5.13 -6.60
N GLY A 293 -5.84 4.72 -6.95
CA GLY A 293 -6.08 3.40 -7.54
C GLY A 293 -5.54 3.29 -8.97
N LEU A 294 -5.86 4.28 -9.81
CA LEU A 294 -5.49 4.29 -11.23
C LEU A 294 -3.98 4.46 -11.48
N THR A 295 -3.28 5.15 -10.60
CA THR A 295 -1.85 5.42 -10.72
C THR A 295 -1.01 4.15 -10.77
N ARG A 296 -1.38 3.09 -10.07
CA ARG A 296 -0.59 1.86 -9.95
C ARG A 296 -0.43 1.10 -11.27
N PRO A 297 -1.51 0.78 -12.01
CA PRO A 297 -1.37 0.18 -13.33
C PRO A 297 -0.73 1.13 -14.34
N PHE A 298 -1.03 2.43 -14.28
CA PHE A 298 -0.48 3.43 -15.20
C PHE A 298 1.05 3.52 -15.08
N TRP A 299 1.58 3.82 -13.91
CA TRP A 299 3.02 3.93 -13.71
C TRP A 299 3.74 2.59 -13.78
N GLY A 300 3.06 1.49 -13.43
CA GLY A 300 3.56 0.14 -13.67
C GLY A 300 3.84 -0.07 -15.15
N TRP A 301 2.86 0.24 -16.01
CA TRP A 301 3.00 0.17 -17.47
C TRP A 301 4.09 1.13 -18.01
N VAL A 302 4.09 2.38 -17.57
CA VAL A 302 5.15 3.36 -17.94
C VAL A 302 6.53 2.81 -17.58
N SER A 303 6.69 2.29 -16.36
CA SER A 303 7.98 1.77 -15.90
C SER A 303 8.49 0.55 -16.65
N ASP A 304 7.58 -0.25 -17.22
CA ASP A 304 7.94 -1.38 -18.07
C ASP A 304 8.55 -0.92 -19.42
N HIS A 305 8.25 0.33 -19.85
CA HIS A 305 8.73 0.89 -21.12
C HIS A 305 10.00 1.73 -20.94
N ILE A 306 10.06 2.56 -19.88
CA ILE A 306 11.16 3.54 -19.70
C ILE A 306 12.16 3.13 -18.61
N GLY A 307 11.89 2.03 -17.88
CA GLY A 307 12.67 1.56 -16.73
C GLY A 307 12.14 2.10 -15.40
N ARG A 308 12.40 1.33 -14.31
CA ARG A 308 11.85 1.63 -12.97
C ARG A 308 12.35 2.97 -12.44
N GLU A 309 13.65 3.20 -12.53
CA GLU A 309 14.31 4.37 -11.96
C GLU A 309 13.91 5.65 -12.69
N ASN A 310 13.75 5.59 -14.01
CA ASN A 310 13.27 6.73 -14.79
C ASN A 310 11.79 7.04 -14.47
N ALA A 311 10.96 6.02 -14.30
CA ALA A 311 9.56 6.20 -13.91
C ALA A 311 9.44 6.83 -12.52
N ILE A 312 10.25 6.37 -11.54
CA ILE A 312 10.35 6.97 -10.22
C ILE A 312 10.75 8.45 -10.34
N PHE A 313 11.81 8.77 -11.10
CA PHE A 313 12.25 10.14 -11.28
C PHE A 313 11.14 11.05 -11.80
N ILE A 314 10.48 10.65 -12.90
CA ILE A 314 9.45 11.48 -13.55
C ILE A 314 8.25 11.66 -12.64
N SER A 315 7.79 10.59 -11.99
CA SER A 315 6.60 10.65 -11.13
C SER A 315 6.80 11.55 -9.91
N PHE A 316 8.00 11.52 -9.30
CA PHE A 316 8.24 12.33 -8.10
C PHE A 316 8.66 13.76 -8.39
N ILE A 317 9.22 14.05 -9.56
CA ILE A 317 9.27 15.43 -10.06
C ILE A 317 7.83 15.97 -10.28
N LEU A 318 6.93 15.15 -10.84
CA LEU A 318 5.52 15.54 -11.01
C LEU A 318 4.84 15.77 -9.65
N GLU A 319 5.11 14.91 -8.64
CA GLU A 319 4.58 15.08 -7.29
C GLU A 319 5.09 16.37 -6.65
N ALA A 320 6.40 16.64 -6.70
CA ALA A 320 7.00 17.88 -6.18
C ALA A 320 6.38 19.14 -6.81
N LEU A 321 6.14 19.12 -8.13
CA LEU A 321 5.47 20.21 -8.83
C LEU A 321 3.99 20.34 -8.43
N ALA A 322 3.29 19.22 -8.26
CA ALA A 322 1.90 19.20 -7.83
C ALA A 322 1.75 19.72 -6.39
N VAL A 323 2.64 19.32 -5.48
CA VAL A 323 2.69 19.81 -4.09
C VAL A 323 3.01 21.30 -4.04
N TYR A 324 3.95 21.78 -4.88
CA TYR A 324 4.24 23.20 -4.98
C TYR A 324 3.04 23.99 -5.50
N ALA A 325 2.39 23.53 -6.56
CA ALA A 325 1.17 24.17 -7.08
C ALA A 325 0.04 24.17 -6.04
N LEU A 326 -0.11 23.04 -5.31
CA LEU A 326 -1.10 22.94 -4.22
C LEU A 326 -0.81 23.99 -3.13
N LEU A 327 0.44 24.16 -2.72
CA LEU A 327 0.82 25.18 -1.74
C LEU A 327 0.42 26.59 -2.19
N GLN A 328 0.54 26.91 -3.49
CA GLN A 328 0.17 28.24 -4.02
C GLN A 328 -1.32 28.45 -4.17
N LEU A 329 -2.08 27.40 -4.46
CA LEU A 329 -3.47 27.47 -4.90
C LEU A 329 -4.46 26.79 -3.92
N ILE A 330 -4.01 26.36 -2.74
CA ILE A 330 -4.81 25.59 -1.77
C ILE A 330 -6.05 26.36 -1.29
N GLY A 331 -6.01 27.69 -1.28
CA GLY A 331 -7.16 28.55 -0.94
C GLY A 331 -8.30 28.56 -1.99
N HIS A 332 -8.10 27.97 -3.17
CA HIS A 332 -9.10 27.86 -4.21
C HIS A 332 -9.71 26.44 -4.23
N PRO A 333 -11.00 26.26 -3.93
CA PRO A 333 -11.61 24.94 -3.73
C PRO A 333 -11.44 23.97 -4.91
N VAL A 334 -11.55 24.47 -6.14
CA VAL A 334 -11.42 23.64 -7.36
C VAL A 334 -9.96 23.19 -7.56
N TRP A 335 -9.00 24.11 -7.37
CA TRP A 335 -7.57 23.76 -7.47
C TRP A 335 -7.12 22.86 -6.33
N PHE A 336 -7.66 23.05 -5.13
CA PHE A 336 -7.44 22.14 -4.00
C PHE A 336 -7.80 20.70 -4.37
N VAL A 337 -8.99 20.46 -4.97
CA VAL A 337 -9.43 19.14 -5.44
C VAL A 337 -8.53 18.60 -6.54
N ALA A 338 -8.25 19.41 -7.56
CA ALA A 338 -7.48 18.94 -8.72
C ALA A 338 -6.02 18.61 -8.37
N LEU A 339 -5.38 19.45 -7.55
CA LEU A 339 -3.97 19.32 -7.22
C LEU A 339 -3.71 18.28 -6.14
N SER A 340 -4.61 18.11 -5.15
CA SER A 340 -4.52 16.97 -4.22
C SER A 340 -4.64 15.65 -4.98
N GLY A 341 -5.59 15.56 -5.92
CA GLY A 341 -5.71 14.40 -6.81
C GLY A 341 -4.44 14.12 -7.62
N LEU A 342 -3.80 15.16 -8.18
CA LEU A 342 -2.55 15.02 -8.92
C LEU A 342 -1.40 14.54 -8.01
N CYS A 343 -1.31 15.00 -6.77
CA CYS A 343 -0.37 14.47 -5.79
C CYS A 343 -0.57 12.96 -5.61
N PHE A 344 -1.81 12.49 -5.43
CA PHE A 344 -2.10 11.06 -5.29
C PHE A 344 -1.84 10.25 -6.58
N PHE A 345 -2.05 10.84 -7.75
CA PHE A 345 -1.71 10.21 -9.02
C PHE A 345 -0.20 10.06 -9.20
N ALA A 346 0.57 10.99 -8.71
CA ALA A 346 2.04 10.90 -8.72
C ALA A 346 2.56 9.97 -7.62
N TRP A 347 1.95 9.96 -6.44
CA TRP A 347 2.41 9.22 -5.26
C TRP A 347 2.08 7.72 -5.24
N GLY A 348 0.86 7.33 -5.65
CA GLY A 348 0.37 5.96 -5.44
C GLY A 348 1.18 4.87 -6.14
N ASN A 349 2.05 5.24 -7.07
CA ASN A 349 2.92 4.34 -7.80
C ASN A 349 4.00 3.66 -6.94
N ILE A 350 4.34 4.19 -5.75
CA ILE A 350 5.30 3.55 -4.85
C ILE A 350 4.91 2.10 -4.56
N PHE A 351 3.60 1.81 -4.50
CA PHE A 351 3.06 0.46 -4.26
C PHE A 351 3.09 -0.46 -5.48
N SER A 352 3.54 0.01 -6.64
CA SER A 352 3.80 -0.81 -7.83
C SER A 352 5.28 -0.82 -8.23
N LEU A 353 5.96 0.31 -8.11
CA LEU A 353 7.37 0.44 -8.53
C LEU A 353 8.34 -0.20 -7.53
N PHE A 354 8.15 0.00 -6.22
CA PHE A 354 9.06 -0.54 -5.21
C PHE A 354 9.00 -2.08 -5.10
N PRO A 355 7.81 -2.75 -5.13
CA PRO A 355 7.79 -4.20 -5.23
C PRO A 355 8.47 -4.72 -6.50
N SER A 356 8.26 -4.02 -7.63
CA SER A 356 8.87 -4.42 -8.90
C SER A 356 10.39 -4.31 -8.85
N ILE A 357 10.93 -3.19 -8.36
CA ILE A 357 12.39 -3.00 -8.26
C ILE A 357 13.02 -3.96 -7.25
N THR A 358 12.32 -4.25 -6.16
CA THR A 358 12.76 -5.25 -5.15
C THR A 358 12.85 -6.64 -5.79
N GLY A 359 11.83 -7.04 -6.57
CA GLY A 359 11.85 -8.31 -7.29
C GLY A 359 12.91 -8.37 -8.39
N ASP A 360 13.13 -7.26 -9.11
CA ASP A 360 14.12 -7.17 -10.17
C ASP A 360 15.57 -7.28 -9.64
N LEU A 361 15.84 -6.70 -8.47
CA LEU A 361 17.19 -6.67 -7.87
C LEU A 361 17.51 -7.90 -7.01
N TYR A 362 16.55 -8.42 -6.23
CA TYR A 362 16.79 -9.44 -5.22
C TYR A 362 16.18 -10.80 -5.56
N GLY A 363 15.58 -10.93 -6.76
CA GLY A 363 15.02 -12.19 -7.23
C GLY A 363 13.58 -12.45 -6.75
N LYS A 364 13.04 -13.62 -7.16
CA LYS A 364 11.61 -13.94 -7.01
C LYS A 364 11.30 -14.84 -5.83
N LYS A 365 12.26 -15.68 -5.42
CA LYS A 365 12.02 -16.71 -4.41
C LYS A 365 11.56 -16.14 -3.08
N TRP A 366 12.18 -15.03 -2.65
CA TRP A 366 11.90 -14.34 -1.40
C TRP A 366 11.22 -12.97 -1.62
N ALA A 367 10.67 -12.73 -2.81
CA ALA A 367 10.19 -11.42 -3.21
C ALA A 367 9.13 -10.84 -2.25
N THR A 368 8.21 -11.67 -1.73
CA THR A 368 7.17 -11.24 -0.78
C THR A 368 7.78 -10.77 0.54
N THR A 369 8.68 -11.56 1.12
CA THR A 369 9.35 -11.22 2.38
C THR A 369 10.27 -10.02 2.21
N ASN A 370 11.06 -9.98 1.12
CA ASN A 370 11.97 -8.88 0.82
C ASN A 370 11.22 -7.56 0.64
N TYR A 371 10.13 -7.58 -0.11
CA TYR A 371 9.27 -6.39 -0.24
C TYR A 371 8.57 -6.05 1.07
N GLY A 372 8.11 -7.02 1.84
CA GLY A 372 7.53 -6.80 3.17
C GLY A 372 8.45 -5.99 4.09
N ILE A 373 9.76 -6.29 4.07
CA ILE A 373 10.77 -5.53 4.82
C ILE A 373 10.90 -4.09 4.27
N VAL A 374 10.96 -3.92 2.95
CA VAL A 374 10.98 -2.58 2.32
C VAL A 374 9.71 -1.80 2.66
N TYR A 375 8.55 -2.47 2.68
CA TYR A 375 7.25 -1.86 2.97
C TYR A 375 7.15 -1.28 4.39
N THR A 376 7.96 -1.77 5.34
CA THR A 376 8.02 -1.20 6.70
C THR A 376 8.45 0.28 6.70
N ALA A 377 9.12 0.75 5.65
CA ALA A 377 9.47 2.16 5.43
C ALA A 377 8.24 3.09 5.43
N LYS A 378 7.06 2.60 4.98
CA LYS A 378 5.79 3.34 5.06
C LYS A 378 5.41 3.63 6.53
N GLY A 379 5.63 2.66 7.43
CA GLY A 379 5.39 2.85 8.86
C GLY A 379 6.32 3.89 9.49
N VAL A 380 7.60 3.90 9.09
CA VAL A 380 8.55 4.95 9.51
C VAL A 380 8.10 6.32 9.00
N ALA A 381 7.70 6.42 7.74
CA ALA A 381 7.20 7.66 7.14
C ALA A 381 5.96 8.21 7.85
N ALA A 382 5.08 7.33 8.37
CA ALA A 382 3.86 7.71 9.06
C ALA A 382 4.14 8.50 10.35
N ALA A 383 5.25 8.25 11.05
CA ALA A 383 5.66 9.02 12.23
C ALA A 383 5.91 10.49 11.90
N PHE A 384 6.51 10.75 10.73
CA PHE A 384 6.77 12.11 10.26
C PHE A 384 5.53 12.74 9.63
N ALA A 385 4.73 11.97 8.91
CA ALA A 385 3.56 12.45 8.20
C ALA A 385 2.35 12.76 9.13
N GLY A 386 2.13 11.94 10.13
CA GLY A 386 1.10 12.15 11.13
C GLY A 386 1.52 13.17 12.19
N PRO A 387 2.08 12.68 13.32
CA PRO A 387 2.42 13.54 14.46
C PRO A 387 3.53 14.56 14.12
N GLY A 388 4.52 14.20 13.31
CA GLY A 388 5.61 15.10 12.94
C GLY A 388 5.15 16.33 12.16
N ALA A 389 4.29 16.16 11.16
CA ALA A 389 3.72 17.26 10.38
C ALA A 389 2.80 18.14 11.25
N ALA A 390 1.98 17.53 12.14
CA ALA A 390 1.12 18.26 13.05
C ALA A 390 1.93 19.08 14.06
N TRP A 391 3.02 18.53 14.60
CA TRP A 391 3.95 19.25 15.48
C TRP A 391 4.62 20.42 14.79
N LEU A 392 5.08 20.24 13.53
CA LEU A 392 5.68 21.31 12.77
C LEU A 392 4.68 22.44 12.49
N PHE A 393 3.44 22.10 12.19
CA PHE A 393 2.34 23.06 12.07
C PHE A 393 2.09 23.79 13.39
N ALA A 394 1.99 23.09 14.52
CA ALA A 394 1.76 23.70 15.84
C ALA A 394 2.86 24.70 16.20
N LYS A 395 4.13 24.39 15.89
CA LYS A 395 5.27 25.31 16.12
C LYS A 395 5.31 26.51 15.20
N THR A 396 4.82 26.41 13.99
CA THR A 396 5.02 27.45 12.96
C THR A 396 3.75 28.20 12.59
N GLY A 397 2.59 27.67 13.01
CA GLY A 397 1.28 28.22 12.63
C GLY A 397 0.95 28.10 11.13
N SER A 398 1.77 27.37 10.36
CA SER A 398 1.63 27.31 8.91
C SER A 398 1.98 25.94 8.35
N TRP A 399 1.23 25.47 7.36
CA TRP A 399 1.53 24.24 6.60
C TRP A 399 2.68 24.43 5.59
N THR A 400 3.09 25.65 5.31
CA THR A 400 4.13 25.96 4.30
C THR A 400 5.41 25.14 4.50
N LYS A 401 5.89 24.99 5.75
CA LYS A 401 7.09 24.20 6.03
C LYS A 401 6.89 22.71 5.80
N VAL A 402 5.68 22.21 6.05
CA VAL A 402 5.33 20.81 5.78
C VAL A 402 5.33 20.56 4.28
N PHE A 403 4.73 21.44 3.47
CA PHE A 403 4.76 21.35 2.01
C PHE A 403 6.20 21.38 1.46
N TRP A 404 7.04 22.29 1.97
CA TRP A 404 8.45 22.33 1.56
C TRP A 404 9.19 21.04 1.94
N ALA A 405 8.93 20.45 3.11
CA ALA A 405 9.52 19.17 3.48
C ALA A 405 9.12 18.04 2.51
N MET A 406 7.85 18.00 2.07
CA MET A 406 7.38 17.06 1.05
C MET A 406 8.15 17.26 -0.27
N ILE A 407 8.16 18.49 -0.80
CA ILE A 407 8.86 18.85 -2.06
C ILE A 407 10.32 18.43 -2.01
N VAL A 408 11.02 18.74 -0.92
CA VAL A 408 12.44 18.40 -0.75
C VAL A 408 12.65 16.88 -0.71
N CYS A 409 11.80 16.14 0.01
CA CYS A 409 11.85 14.68 0.05
C CYS A 409 11.64 14.07 -1.35
N ASP A 410 10.63 14.54 -2.10
CA ASP A 410 10.34 14.07 -3.45
C ASP A 410 11.51 14.31 -4.41
N LEU A 411 12.07 15.53 -4.40
CA LEU A 411 13.21 15.90 -5.23
C LEU A 411 14.45 15.06 -4.87
N ILE A 412 14.78 14.92 -3.59
CA ILE A 412 15.91 14.10 -3.16
C ILE A 412 15.73 12.66 -3.63
N ALA A 413 14.57 12.05 -3.37
CA ALA A 413 14.30 10.68 -3.77
C ALA A 413 14.28 10.49 -5.30
N ALA A 414 13.74 11.46 -6.06
CA ALA A 414 13.78 11.45 -7.52
C ALA A 414 15.24 11.44 -8.03
N PHE A 415 16.09 12.32 -7.54
CA PHE A 415 17.50 12.32 -7.94
C PHE A 415 18.26 11.10 -7.43
N MET A 416 17.97 10.58 -6.24
CA MET A 416 18.54 9.32 -5.76
C MET A 416 18.23 8.15 -6.70
N ALA A 417 17.05 8.11 -7.32
CA ALA A 417 16.70 7.09 -8.30
C ALA A 417 17.66 7.05 -9.49
N LEU A 418 18.01 8.21 -10.04
CA LEU A 418 18.89 8.30 -11.21
C LEU A 418 20.38 8.20 -10.85
N LEU A 419 20.80 8.92 -9.80
CA LEU A 419 22.24 9.11 -9.51
C LEU A 419 22.81 7.94 -8.73
N TRP A 420 22.02 7.28 -7.88
CA TRP A 420 22.50 6.22 -7.01
C TRP A 420 21.87 4.86 -7.31
N LEU A 421 20.54 4.77 -7.35
CA LEU A 421 19.87 3.49 -7.54
C LEU A 421 20.12 2.90 -8.92
N LYS A 422 19.99 3.68 -9.99
CA LYS A 422 20.17 3.23 -11.38
C LYS A 422 21.56 2.64 -11.64
N PRO A 423 22.69 3.30 -11.28
CA PRO A 423 24.03 2.70 -11.46
C PRO A 423 24.28 1.49 -10.56
N LEU A 424 23.75 1.46 -9.33
CA LEU A 424 23.86 0.30 -8.45
C LEU A 424 23.07 -0.91 -8.97
N ALA A 425 21.84 -0.67 -9.44
CA ALA A 425 21.02 -1.69 -10.08
C ALA A 425 21.72 -2.30 -11.29
N ALA A 426 22.30 -1.45 -12.16
CA ALA A 426 23.05 -1.90 -13.33
C ALA A 426 24.28 -2.74 -12.95
N ARG A 427 25.02 -2.37 -11.90
CA ARG A 427 26.16 -3.14 -11.39
C ARG A 427 25.72 -4.47 -10.80
N ALA A 428 24.66 -4.50 -9.99
CA ALA A 428 24.13 -5.71 -9.36
C ALA A 428 23.68 -6.74 -10.41
N VAL A 429 22.98 -6.30 -11.45
CA VAL A 429 22.54 -7.15 -12.57
C VAL A 429 23.74 -7.70 -13.35
N ARG A 430 24.78 -6.89 -13.62
CA ARG A 430 25.99 -7.36 -14.29
C ARG A 430 26.75 -8.40 -13.47
N ALA A 431 26.93 -8.17 -12.18
CA ALA A 431 27.58 -9.12 -11.28
C ALA A 431 26.81 -10.43 -11.19
N SER A 432 25.48 -10.37 -11.05
CA SER A 432 24.60 -11.54 -11.04
C SER A 432 24.72 -12.38 -12.34
N ASN A 433 24.75 -11.71 -13.49
CA ASN A 433 24.89 -12.38 -14.78
C ASN A 433 26.27 -13.05 -14.95
N GLN A 434 27.33 -12.41 -14.45
CA GLN A 434 28.69 -13.01 -14.47
C GLN A 434 28.78 -14.25 -13.58
N THR A 435 28.19 -14.21 -12.39
CA THR A 435 28.14 -15.37 -11.47
C THR A 435 27.35 -16.54 -12.10
N ALA A 436 26.23 -16.24 -12.76
CA ALA A 436 25.42 -17.26 -13.42
C ALA A 436 26.13 -17.86 -14.64
N LEU A 437 26.88 -17.09 -15.42
CA LEU A 437 27.73 -17.58 -16.51
C LEU A 437 28.85 -18.50 -16.00
N GLY A 438 29.52 -18.14 -14.91
CA GLY A 438 30.55 -18.97 -14.26
C GLY A 438 30.01 -20.28 -13.67
N ALA A 439 28.71 -20.31 -13.34
CA ALA A 439 28.03 -21.51 -12.83
C ALA A 439 27.35 -22.37 -13.93
N GLY A 440 27.53 -22.04 -15.22
CA GLY A 440 26.97 -22.81 -16.34
C GLY A 440 25.45 -22.68 -16.52
N VAL A 441 24.82 -21.68 -15.90
CA VAL A 441 23.39 -21.43 -16.04
C VAL A 441 23.11 -20.66 -17.34
N PRO A 442 22.26 -21.15 -18.26
CA PRO A 442 21.98 -20.46 -19.51
C PRO A 442 21.25 -19.15 -19.25
N ILE A 443 21.88 -18.03 -19.62
CA ILE A 443 21.29 -16.68 -19.52
C ILE A 443 20.72 -16.31 -20.89
N SER A 444 19.45 -15.93 -20.90
CA SER A 444 18.83 -15.25 -22.07
C SER A 444 19.33 -13.81 -22.13
N VAL A 445 20.47 -13.57 -22.79
CA VAL A 445 21.00 -12.23 -23.00
C VAL A 445 20.23 -11.56 -24.14
N LYS A 446 19.25 -10.73 -23.84
CA LYS A 446 18.89 -9.64 -24.74
C LYS A 446 19.74 -8.42 -24.35
N ALA A 447 20.92 -8.30 -24.99
CA ALA A 447 21.68 -7.06 -24.97
C ALA A 447 20.76 -5.95 -25.53
N ARG A 448 20.31 -5.04 -24.68
CA ARG A 448 19.84 -3.74 -25.17
C ARG A 448 21.11 -2.99 -25.60
N GLY A 449 21.27 -2.84 -26.91
CA GLY A 449 22.30 -1.99 -27.47
C GLY A 449 22.19 -0.60 -26.85
N VAL A 450 23.28 -0.17 -26.25
CA VAL A 450 23.55 1.24 -25.94
C VAL A 450 24.03 1.83 -27.25
N ALA A 451 23.19 2.61 -27.89
CA ALA A 451 23.54 3.63 -28.85
C ALA A 451 23.15 4.96 -28.20
#